data_a5063609799d627946debc7e1af06353
#
_entry.id   a5063609799d627946debc7e1af06353
#
_cell.length_a   1.000
_cell.length_b   1.000
_cell.length_c   1.000
_cell.angle_alpha   90.00
_cell.angle_beta   90.00
_cell.angle_gamma   90.00
#
_symmetry.space_group_name_H-M   'P 1'
#
loop_
_entity.id
_entity.type
_entity.pdbx_description
1 polymer ?
#
loop_
_entity_poly.entity_id
_entity_poly.type
_entity_poly.pdbx_seq_one_letter_code
_entity_poly.pdbx_strand_id
1 'polypeptide(L)'
;MTARTRTRLAALLATSVVVLAGCGTEDDPQADDPNGTPTKSGKPTKKPSPTDAPPASDSGSGTPDTVAAPLYFVGDTPQGQRLFREFRNVEADNPVDEALALLAAGDTLDPDYSTLLPGGTPTLVEGDNSEAIGINLPSFDWTERPEGMSAKDAKLAVQQIVYTVQGILQTRAPVEFFHDGLAPVLGIDQPSFKAAPENDVLAFVNVTEPGEGDPVSGTVTASGVANSFEATVPWEVRDQNGKKVLDGFATAEGWMDKLYPWESQVDLSSLAPGTYTFVAMTDDPSDGEGAGPTEDTKTITVQ
;
A
#
# COMPACT_ATOMS: atom_id res chain seq x y z
N MET A 1 30.00 -14.58 -52.35
CA MET A 1 29.01 -15.40 -53.04
C MET A 1 28.73 -16.60 -52.19
N THR A 2 27.61 -16.59 -51.47
CA THR A 2 26.87 -17.82 -51.06
C THR A 2 25.56 -17.33 -50.45
N ALA A 3 24.49 -17.54 -51.17
CA ALA A 3 23.11 -17.30 -50.81
C ALA A 3 22.65 -18.30 -49.72
N ARG A 4 21.94 -17.85 -48.72
CA ARG A 4 21.17 -18.71 -47.80
C ARG A 4 19.69 -18.38 -47.86
N THR A 5 18.98 -19.35 -48.30
CA THR A 5 17.57 -19.57 -48.56
C THR A 5 16.72 -19.29 -47.31
N ARG A 6 15.67 -18.49 -47.47
CA ARG A 6 14.60 -18.27 -46.44
C ARG A 6 13.52 -19.34 -46.64
N THR A 7 13.34 -20.20 -45.65
CA THR A 7 12.19 -21.09 -45.57
C THR A 7 11.11 -20.42 -44.72
N ARG A 8 9.96 -20.15 -45.34
CA ARG A 8 8.72 -19.67 -44.67
C ARG A 8 7.93 -20.93 -44.29
N LEU A 9 7.65 -21.08 -42.98
CA LEU A 9 6.66 -22.05 -42.50
C LEU A 9 5.36 -21.30 -42.20
N ALA A 10 4.30 -21.67 -42.89
CA ALA A 10 2.94 -21.25 -42.61
C ALA A 10 2.33 -22.25 -41.63
N ALA A 11 1.74 -21.78 -40.53
CA ALA A 11 0.97 -22.62 -39.63
C ALA A 11 -0.50 -22.16 -39.63
N LEU A 12 -1.37 -23.14 -39.84
CA LEU A 12 -2.82 -23.05 -39.98
C LEU A 12 -3.51 -22.70 -38.64
N LEU A 13 -4.51 -21.83 -38.75
CA LEU A 13 -5.57 -21.62 -37.75
C LEU A 13 -6.51 -22.83 -37.69
N ALA A 14 -6.81 -23.27 -36.48
CA ALA A 14 -7.95 -24.15 -36.21
C ALA A 14 -8.86 -23.42 -35.19
N THR A 15 -9.98 -22.93 -35.69
CA THR A 15 -11.11 -22.37 -34.90
C THR A 15 -11.99 -23.52 -34.43
N SER A 16 -12.23 -23.64 -33.13
CA SER A 16 -13.25 -24.52 -32.58
C SER A 16 -14.29 -23.65 -31.84
N VAL A 17 -15.46 -23.54 -32.44
CA VAL A 17 -16.70 -22.98 -31.88
C VAL A 17 -17.42 -24.10 -31.14
N VAL A 18 -17.69 -23.94 -29.85
CA VAL A 18 -18.66 -24.77 -29.12
C VAL A 18 -19.80 -23.89 -28.67
N VAL A 19 -20.95 -24.12 -29.30
CA VAL A 19 -22.24 -23.58 -28.89
C VAL A 19 -22.93 -24.65 -28.04
N LEU A 20 -23.32 -24.28 -26.81
CA LEU A 20 -24.28 -25.07 -26.03
C LEU A 20 -25.40 -24.14 -25.57
N ALA A 21 -26.55 -24.27 -26.27
CA ALA A 21 -27.82 -23.78 -25.83
C ALA A 21 -28.46 -24.86 -24.94
N GLY A 22 -29.04 -24.44 -23.81
CA GLY A 22 -29.86 -25.28 -22.95
C GLY A 22 -30.91 -24.43 -22.26
N CYS A 23 -32.12 -24.37 -22.85
CA CYS A 23 -33.37 -23.95 -22.21
C CYS A 23 -33.88 -25.06 -21.28
N GLY A 24 -34.47 -24.67 -20.15
CA GLY A 24 -35.19 -25.56 -19.24
C GLY A 24 -36.09 -24.72 -18.32
N THR A 25 -37.32 -24.73 -18.63
CA THR A 25 -38.53 -24.15 -18.06
C THR A 25 -38.88 -24.55 -16.63
N GLU A 26 -39.47 -23.58 -15.93
CA GLU A 26 -40.63 -23.61 -15.00
C GLU A 26 -40.96 -24.85 -14.19
N ASP A 27 -41.14 -24.61 -12.86
CA ASP A 27 -42.42 -24.92 -12.20
C ASP A 27 -42.44 -24.35 -10.76
N ASP A 28 -43.45 -23.49 -10.55
CA ASP A 28 -43.99 -23.04 -9.26
C ASP A 28 -45.01 -24.10 -8.76
N PRO A 29 -45.21 -24.33 -7.48
CA PRO A 29 -46.57 -24.19 -6.97
C PRO A 29 -46.69 -23.44 -5.62
N GLN A 30 -47.63 -22.59 -5.66
CA GLN A 30 -48.33 -21.80 -4.68
C GLN A 30 -49.16 -22.64 -3.69
N ALA A 31 -49.54 -21.97 -2.57
CA ALA A 31 -50.62 -22.18 -1.58
C ALA A 31 -50.14 -22.77 -0.23
N ASP A 32 -50.54 -22.29 0.94
CA ASP A 32 -51.79 -21.69 1.40
C ASP A 32 -51.56 -20.91 2.71
N ASP A 33 -52.22 -19.75 2.83
CA ASP A 33 -52.60 -19.06 4.08
C ASP A 33 -53.80 -19.71 4.72
N PRO A 34 -54.09 -19.73 6.06
CA PRO A 34 -54.98 -18.70 6.52
C PRO A 34 -54.83 -18.21 8.00
N ASN A 35 -54.94 -16.91 8.18
CA ASN A 35 -55.90 -16.21 9.04
C ASN A 35 -55.67 -16.15 10.57
N GLY A 36 -55.64 -14.92 11.10
CA GLY A 36 -55.80 -14.62 12.51
C GLY A 36 -55.56 -13.13 12.87
N THR A 37 -56.52 -12.28 12.55
CA THR A 37 -56.71 -10.94 13.09
C THR A 37 -57.74 -10.97 14.22
N PRO A 38 -58.02 -9.89 15.00
CA PRO A 38 -57.29 -8.72 15.55
C PRO A 38 -57.57 -8.52 17.05
N THR A 39 -56.86 -7.63 17.73
CA THR A 39 -57.47 -6.90 18.85
C THR A 39 -56.88 -5.49 19.00
N LYS A 40 -57.84 -4.56 19.16
CA LYS A 40 -57.77 -3.12 19.25
C LYS A 40 -57.33 -2.61 20.62
N SER A 41 -56.85 -1.35 20.57
CA SER A 41 -57.26 -0.24 21.40
C SER A 41 -56.37 0.18 22.56
N GLY A 42 -55.94 1.44 22.50
CA GLY A 42 -55.41 2.20 23.59
C GLY A 42 -54.97 3.60 23.13
N LYS A 43 -55.87 4.59 23.32
CA LYS A 43 -55.76 6.00 22.93
C LYS A 43 -55.12 6.82 24.08
N PRO A 44 -54.82 8.11 23.92
CA PRO A 44 -53.52 8.77 24.11
C PRO A 44 -53.41 9.49 25.45
N THR A 45 -52.20 9.69 25.96
CA THR A 45 -51.99 10.56 27.08
C THR A 45 -50.96 11.66 26.73
N LYS A 46 -51.37 12.84 27.01
CA LYS A 46 -50.88 14.19 26.92
C LYS A 46 -49.37 14.41 27.02
N LYS A 47 -48.90 15.29 26.10
CA LYS A 47 -47.70 16.12 26.13
C LYS A 47 -47.60 16.97 27.39
N PRO A 48 -46.44 17.13 28.03
CA PRO A 48 -46.03 18.34 28.73
C PRO A 48 -45.17 19.21 27.81
N SER A 49 -45.43 20.52 27.88
CA SER A 49 -44.72 21.61 27.22
C SER A 49 -43.30 21.84 27.78
N PRO A 50 -42.47 22.60 27.08
CA PRO A 50 -41.03 22.65 27.25
C PRO A 50 -40.62 23.44 28.48
N THR A 51 -39.71 22.90 29.25
CA THR A 51 -38.96 23.63 30.26
C THR A 51 -37.58 23.90 29.70
N ASP A 52 -37.18 25.17 29.73
CA ASP A 52 -35.90 25.70 29.30
C ASP A 52 -34.73 24.89 29.87
N ALA A 53 -33.97 24.24 28.98
CA ALA A 53 -32.63 23.77 29.27
C ALA A 53 -31.65 24.88 28.83
N PRO A 54 -30.62 25.19 29.63
CA PRO A 54 -29.59 26.15 29.23
C PRO A 54 -28.85 25.63 27.96
N PRO A 55 -28.32 26.54 27.10
CA PRO A 55 -27.63 26.16 25.91
C PRO A 55 -26.43 25.30 26.30
N ALA A 56 -26.39 24.05 25.79
CA ALA A 56 -25.22 23.24 25.85
C ALA A 56 -24.11 23.97 25.08
N SER A 57 -23.06 24.33 25.79
CA SER A 57 -21.82 24.79 25.18
C SER A 57 -21.29 23.61 24.35
N ASP A 58 -21.46 23.75 23.08
CA ASP A 58 -20.85 22.85 22.06
C ASP A 58 -19.34 23.11 22.08
N SER A 59 -18.65 22.45 23.00
CA SER A 59 -17.21 22.29 22.94
C SER A 59 -16.96 21.07 22.08
N GLY A 60 -17.21 21.21 20.80
CA GLY A 60 -16.82 20.25 19.78
C GLY A 60 -15.30 20.21 19.68
N SER A 61 -14.66 19.45 20.58
CA SER A 61 -13.33 18.92 20.37
C SER A 61 -13.51 17.70 19.47
N GLY A 62 -13.87 17.93 18.21
CA GLY A 62 -13.84 16.90 17.18
C GLY A 62 -12.38 16.53 16.94
N THR A 63 -12.02 15.29 17.27
CA THR A 63 -10.82 14.69 16.68
C THR A 63 -11.01 14.80 15.16
N PRO A 64 -10.06 15.35 14.40
CA PRO A 64 -10.21 15.40 12.95
C PRO A 64 -10.41 13.99 12.41
N ASP A 65 -11.33 13.84 11.45
CA ASP A 65 -11.49 12.59 10.73
C ASP A 65 -10.17 12.25 10.04
N THR A 66 -9.68 11.04 10.19
CA THR A 66 -8.44 10.58 9.56
C THR A 66 -8.69 9.46 8.56
N VAL A 67 -7.83 9.36 7.56
CA VAL A 67 -7.81 8.27 6.59
C VAL A 67 -6.43 7.62 6.55
N ALA A 68 -6.40 6.32 6.28
CA ALA A 68 -5.14 5.61 6.10
C ALA A 68 -4.55 5.95 4.72
N ALA A 69 -3.36 6.54 4.71
CA ALA A 69 -2.61 6.92 3.53
C ALA A 69 -1.37 6.03 3.37
N PRO A 70 -1.10 5.47 2.18
CA PRO A 70 0.13 4.77 1.89
C PRO A 70 1.25 5.78 1.60
N LEU A 71 2.31 5.79 2.41
CA LEU A 71 3.54 6.54 2.18
C LEU A 71 4.63 5.58 1.73
N TYR A 72 5.46 6.03 0.78
CA TYR A 72 6.53 5.20 0.25
C TYR A 72 7.88 5.78 0.64
N PHE A 73 8.51 5.19 1.63
CA PHE A 73 9.83 5.53 2.14
C PHE A 73 10.92 4.67 1.51
N VAL A 74 12.16 5.06 1.68
CA VAL A 74 13.32 4.33 1.16
C VAL A 74 13.92 3.48 2.27
N GLY A 75 14.20 2.22 1.95
CA GLY A 75 14.97 1.30 2.79
C GLY A 75 16.05 0.60 1.97
N ASP A 76 17.05 0.09 2.66
CA ASP A 76 18.15 -0.66 2.05
C ASP A 76 17.74 -2.13 1.81
N THR A 77 18.10 -2.63 0.64
CA THR A 77 17.96 -4.06 0.30
C THR A 77 19.26 -4.58 -0.29
N PRO A 78 19.45 -5.90 -0.37
CA PRO A 78 20.63 -6.48 -1.03
C PRO A 78 20.79 -6.03 -2.50
N GLN A 79 19.70 -5.61 -3.16
CA GLN A 79 19.70 -5.10 -4.53
C GLN A 79 19.88 -3.57 -4.61
N GLY A 80 20.13 -2.90 -3.47
CA GLY A 80 20.24 -1.45 -3.30
C GLY A 80 18.97 -0.84 -2.73
N GLN A 81 18.90 0.47 -2.68
CA GLN A 81 17.75 1.20 -2.13
C GLN A 81 16.47 0.95 -2.94
N ARG A 82 15.37 0.73 -2.22
CA ARG A 82 14.03 0.51 -2.75
C ARG A 82 12.97 1.16 -1.89
N LEU A 83 11.75 1.27 -2.40
CA LEU A 83 10.62 1.84 -1.69
C LEU A 83 9.90 0.76 -0.89
N PHE A 84 9.67 1.07 0.38
CA PHE A 84 8.80 0.33 1.29
C PHE A 84 7.55 1.16 1.57
N ARG A 85 6.41 0.51 1.70
CA ARG A 85 5.15 1.16 1.97
C ARG A 85 4.85 1.13 3.47
N GLU A 86 4.54 2.29 4.02
CA GLU A 86 4.06 2.46 5.38
C GLU A 86 2.68 3.12 5.36
N PHE A 87 1.72 2.61 6.10
CA PHE A 87 0.42 3.26 6.23
C PHE A 87 0.42 4.23 7.41
N ARG A 88 -0.03 5.47 7.15
CA ARG A 88 -0.16 6.53 8.16
C ARG A 88 -1.60 7.03 8.19
N ASN A 89 -2.09 7.34 9.39
CA ASN A 89 -3.35 8.07 9.52
C ASN A 89 -3.07 9.56 9.30
N VAL A 90 -3.69 10.13 8.29
CA VAL A 90 -3.58 11.54 7.90
C VAL A 90 -4.95 12.21 7.95
N GLU A 91 -5.01 13.54 8.04
CA GLU A 91 -6.27 14.29 8.05
C GLU A 91 -7.07 14.06 6.76
N ALA A 92 -8.36 13.73 6.90
CA ALA A 92 -9.20 13.32 5.78
C ALA A 92 -9.50 14.46 4.79
N ASP A 93 -9.42 15.71 5.23
CA ASP A 93 -9.69 16.90 4.41
C ASP A 93 -8.46 17.37 3.61
N ASN A 94 -7.26 16.94 4.01
CA ASN A 94 -6.02 17.27 3.29
C ASN A 94 -4.99 16.11 3.27
N PRO A 95 -5.37 14.91 2.84
CA PRO A 95 -4.54 13.71 3.03
C PRO A 95 -3.24 13.72 2.22
N VAL A 96 -3.23 14.39 1.05
CA VAL A 96 -2.05 14.42 0.19
C VAL A 96 -0.96 15.32 0.76
N ASP A 97 -1.32 16.55 1.18
CA ASP A 97 -0.32 17.50 1.69
C ASP A 97 0.26 17.05 3.03
N GLU A 98 -0.57 16.45 3.90
CA GLU A 98 -0.07 15.88 5.15
C GLU A 98 0.87 14.70 4.89
N ALA A 99 0.51 13.79 3.99
CA ALA A 99 1.38 12.69 3.61
C ALA A 99 2.70 13.16 2.98
N LEU A 100 2.65 14.19 2.13
CA LEU A 100 3.86 14.79 1.54
C LEU A 100 4.72 15.49 2.59
N ALA A 101 4.12 16.08 3.63
CA ALA A 101 4.85 16.67 4.74
C ALA A 101 5.60 15.60 5.54
N LEU A 102 4.93 14.50 5.92
CA LEU A 102 5.54 13.36 6.60
C LEU A 102 6.67 12.74 5.75
N LEU A 103 6.41 12.55 4.45
CA LEU A 103 7.37 11.96 3.53
C LEU A 103 8.64 12.83 3.39
N ALA A 104 8.47 14.15 3.22
CA ALA A 104 9.58 15.08 3.08
C ALA A 104 10.35 15.28 4.39
N ALA A 105 9.68 15.19 5.53
CA ALA A 105 10.32 15.22 6.85
C ALA A 105 11.12 13.93 7.15
N GLY A 106 10.88 12.83 6.42
CA GLY A 106 11.41 11.51 6.76
C GLY A 106 10.84 11.00 8.08
N ASP A 107 9.59 11.38 8.41
CA ASP A 107 8.90 10.96 9.63
C ASP A 107 8.34 9.55 9.43
N THR A 108 9.22 8.54 9.61
CA THR A 108 8.90 7.11 9.49
C THR A 108 8.51 6.54 10.85
N LEU A 109 7.62 5.55 10.87
CA LEU A 109 7.40 4.70 12.06
C LEU A 109 8.53 3.68 12.17
N ASP A 110 8.88 3.07 11.04
CA ASP A 110 9.93 2.08 10.95
C ASP A 110 11.30 2.76 10.89
N PRO A 111 12.21 2.47 11.85
CA PRO A 111 13.55 3.09 11.90
C PRO A 111 14.46 2.66 10.74
N ASP A 112 14.14 1.58 10.03
CA ASP A 112 14.89 1.09 8.88
C ASP A 112 14.59 1.88 7.61
N TYR A 113 13.60 2.80 7.65
CA TYR A 113 13.20 3.61 6.51
C TYR A 113 13.74 5.03 6.60
N SER A 114 13.78 5.68 5.45
CA SER A 114 14.27 7.05 5.30
C SER A 114 13.62 7.76 4.11
N THR A 115 13.95 9.03 3.89
CA THR A 115 13.57 9.77 2.70
C THR A 115 14.79 10.23 1.89
N LEU A 116 14.64 10.26 0.56
CA LEU A 116 15.60 10.90 -0.34
C LEU A 116 15.18 12.30 -0.75
N LEU A 117 14.03 12.78 -0.26
CA LEU A 117 13.54 14.11 -0.60
C LEU A 117 14.41 15.18 0.08
N PRO A 118 14.72 16.28 -0.63
CA PRO A 118 15.38 17.43 0.00
C PRO A 118 14.45 18.13 0.99
N GLY A 119 14.99 19.01 1.82
CA GLY A 119 14.21 19.79 2.77
C GLY A 119 13.15 20.66 2.12
N GLY A 120 12.07 20.92 2.84
CA GLY A 120 10.89 21.64 2.36
C GLY A 120 9.76 20.68 1.99
N THR A 121 8.52 21.16 2.02
CA THR A 121 7.33 20.35 1.81
C THR A 121 6.69 20.65 0.47
N PRO A 122 6.66 19.70 -0.48
CA PRO A 122 5.87 19.83 -1.69
C PRO A 122 4.37 19.78 -1.35
N THR A 123 3.53 20.40 -2.16
CA THR A 123 2.08 20.46 -1.95
C THR A 123 1.31 20.11 -3.20
N LEU A 124 0.08 19.61 -3.03
CA LEU A 124 -0.82 19.33 -4.14
C LEU A 124 -1.27 20.64 -4.80
N VAL A 125 -1.28 20.68 -6.12
CA VAL A 125 -1.93 21.76 -6.87
C VAL A 125 -3.44 21.58 -6.78
N GLU A 126 -4.14 22.63 -6.33
CA GLU A 126 -5.60 22.60 -6.28
C GLU A 126 -6.21 22.46 -7.69
N GLY A 127 -7.23 21.60 -7.81
CA GLY A 127 -7.97 21.43 -9.06
C GLY A 127 -8.32 20.00 -9.40
N ASP A 128 -8.63 19.76 -10.68
CA ASP A 128 -8.94 18.43 -11.20
C ASP A 128 -7.65 17.64 -11.47
N ASN A 129 -7.39 16.64 -10.66
CA ASN A 129 -6.22 15.77 -10.77
C ASN A 129 -6.51 14.47 -11.55
N SER A 130 -7.58 14.42 -12.33
CA SER A 130 -7.99 13.21 -13.06
C SER A 130 -7.09 12.89 -14.27
N GLU A 131 -6.59 13.91 -14.96
CA GLU A 131 -5.71 13.75 -16.12
C GLU A 131 -4.21 13.75 -15.74
N ALA A 132 -3.83 14.64 -14.81
CA ALA A 132 -2.50 14.73 -14.24
C ALA A 132 -2.57 15.25 -12.80
N ILE A 133 -1.69 14.76 -11.93
CA ILE A 133 -1.58 15.21 -10.53
C ILE A 133 -0.51 16.30 -10.49
N GLY A 134 -0.90 17.52 -10.18
CA GLY A 134 0.02 18.64 -10.03
C GLY A 134 0.65 18.69 -8.63
N ILE A 135 1.97 18.82 -8.54
CA ILE A 135 2.71 19.01 -7.29
C ILE A 135 3.54 20.28 -7.36
N ASN A 136 3.29 21.22 -6.45
CA ASN A 136 4.10 22.40 -6.26
C ASN A 136 5.38 22.04 -5.52
N LEU A 137 6.52 22.42 -6.09
CA LEU A 137 7.83 22.29 -5.43
C LEU A 137 8.02 23.45 -4.44
N PRO A 138 8.58 23.19 -3.24
CA PRO A 138 8.67 24.21 -2.18
C PRO A 138 9.69 25.32 -2.47
N SER A 139 10.68 25.05 -3.30
CA SER A 139 11.72 26.01 -3.68
C SER A 139 12.37 25.67 -5.01
N PHE A 140 13.11 26.63 -5.58
CA PHE A 140 13.89 26.42 -6.80
C PHE A 140 14.94 25.30 -6.64
N ASP A 141 15.48 25.10 -5.44
CA ASP A 141 16.49 24.06 -5.18
C ASP A 141 15.98 22.65 -5.52
N TRP A 142 14.67 22.43 -5.49
CA TRP A 142 14.05 21.18 -5.90
C TRP A 142 14.12 20.93 -7.42
N THR A 143 14.35 21.97 -8.21
CA THR A 143 14.48 21.80 -9.67
C THR A 143 15.85 21.24 -10.06
N GLU A 144 16.83 21.36 -9.19
CA GLU A 144 18.20 20.89 -9.41
C GLU A 144 18.46 19.62 -8.60
N ARG A 145 19.45 18.82 -9.04
CA ARG A 145 19.84 17.65 -8.27
C ARG A 145 20.76 18.08 -7.13
N PRO A 146 20.42 17.73 -5.86
CA PRO A 146 21.28 18.00 -4.72
C PRO A 146 22.69 17.43 -4.91
N GLU A 147 23.70 18.13 -4.39
CA GLU A 147 25.08 17.66 -4.39
C GLU A 147 25.20 16.31 -3.67
N GLY A 148 25.88 15.36 -4.28
CA GLY A 148 26.03 14.00 -3.75
C GLY A 148 24.88 13.04 -4.10
N MET A 149 23.73 13.52 -4.54
CA MET A 149 22.62 12.65 -4.97
C MET A 149 22.94 12.02 -6.33
N SER A 150 22.88 10.70 -6.42
CA SER A 150 23.03 10.02 -7.70
C SER A 150 21.79 10.20 -8.60
N ALA A 151 21.93 9.95 -9.92
CA ALA A 151 20.79 9.97 -10.82
C ALA A 151 19.77 8.85 -10.52
N LYS A 152 20.22 7.75 -9.92
CA LYS A 152 19.34 6.65 -9.46
C LYS A 152 18.52 7.11 -8.26
N ASP A 153 19.16 7.75 -7.27
CA ASP A 153 18.49 8.23 -6.08
C ASP A 153 17.49 9.35 -6.39
N ALA A 154 17.83 10.28 -7.30
CA ALA A 154 16.90 11.30 -7.78
C ALA A 154 15.63 10.69 -8.40
N LYS A 155 15.79 9.64 -9.22
CA LYS A 155 14.63 8.91 -9.76
C LYS A 155 13.81 8.22 -8.68
N LEU A 156 14.46 7.59 -7.70
CA LEU A 156 13.79 6.92 -6.60
C LEU A 156 13.05 7.92 -5.71
N ALA A 157 13.67 9.09 -5.42
CA ALA A 157 13.04 10.20 -4.70
C ALA A 157 11.76 10.69 -5.39
N VAL A 158 11.78 10.86 -6.72
CA VAL A 158 10.56 11.19 -7.47
C VAL A 158 9.51 10.10 -7.34
N GLN A 159 9.91 8.81 -7.36
CA GLN A 159 8.97 7.71 -7.20
C GLN A 159 8.37 7.62 -5.78
N GLN A 160 9.04 8.12 -4.74
CA GLN A 160 8.43 8.29 -3.42
C GLN A 160 7.16 9.14 -3.52
N ILE A 161 7.24 10.31 -4.17
CA ILE A 161 6.08 11.20 -4.36
C ILE A 161 5.04 10.54 -5.25
N VAL A 162 5.45 10.01 -6.41
CA VAL A 162 4.51 9.44 -7.40
C VAL A 162 3.68 8.31 -6.80
N TYR A 163 4.32 7.34 -6.14
CA TYR A 163 3.61 6.22 -5.53
C TYR A 163 2.70 6.67 -4.37
N THR A 164 3.15 7.61 -3.55
CA THR A 164 2.37 8.15 -2.43
C THR A 164 1.12 8.87 -2.92
N VAL A 165 1.25 9.84 -3.82
CA VAL A 165 0.08 10.62 -4.27
C VAL A 165 -0.89 9.80 -5.09
N GLN A 166 -0.41 8.91 -5.95
CA GLN A 166 -1.26 7.99 -6.71
C GLN A 166 -2.00 7.00 -5.79
N GLY A 167 -1.34 6.53 -4.73
CA GLY A 167 -1.94 5.64 -3.73
C GLY A 167 -3.05 6.32 -2.95
N ILE A 168 -2.86 7.56 -2.52
CA ILE A 168 -3.87 8.33 -1.78
C ILE A 168 -5.06 8.69 -2.67
N LEU A 169 -4.79 9.19 -3.88
CA LEU A 169 -5.82 9.62 -4.82
C LEU A 169 -6.48 8.46 -5.59
N GLN A 170 -6.01 7.22 -5.37
CA GLN A 170 -6.53 6.01 -6.02
C GLN A 170 -6.57 6.11 -7.55
N THR A 171 -5.53 6.72 -8.15
CA THR A 171 -5.41 6.96 -9.59
C THR A 171 -4.05 6.50 -10.11
N ARG A 172 -3.93 6.39 -11.45
CA ARG A 172 -2.66 6.18 -12.16
C ARG A 172 -2.33 7.36 -13.08
N ALA A 173 -2.98 8.52 -12.85
CA ALA A 173 -2.66 9.76 -13.56
C ALA A 173 -1.18 10.11 -13.36
N PRO A 174 -0.48 10.61 -14.39
CA PRO A 174 0.91 11.04 -14.27
C PRO A 174 1.04 12.23 -13.29
N VAL A 175 2.20 12.37 -12.67
CA VAL A 175 2.51 13.48 -11.77
C VAL A 175 3.32 14.53 -12.53
N GLU A 176 2.95 15.79 -12.39
CA GLU A 176 3.61 16.95 -12.95
C GLU A 176 4.11 17.84 -11.82
N PHE A 177 5.33 18.40 -11.96
CA PHE A 177 5.92 19.26 -10.95
C PHE A 177 5.96 20.71 -11.41
N PHE A 178 5.64 21.63 -10.48
CA PHE A 178 5.52 23.05 -10.76
C PHE A 178 6.37 23.90 -9.81
N HIS A 179 7.05 24.90 -10.39
CA HIS A 179 7.70 26.01 -9.70
C HIS A 179 7.70 27.21 -10.66
N ASP A 180 6.79 28.16 -10.46
CA ASP A 180 6.55 29.25 -11.43
C ASP A 180 6.19 28.76 -12.84
N GLY A 181 5.54 27.61 -12.97
CA GLY A 181 5.20 26.89 -14.19
C GLY A 181 5.69 25.44 -14.13
N LEU A 182 5.51 24.69 -15.20
CA LEU A 182 6.03 23.30 -15.27
C LEU A 182 7.56 23.34 -15.12
N ALA A 183 8.09 22.52 -14.21
CA ALA A 183 9.49 22.56 -13.81
C ALA A 183 10.15 21.18 -13.81
N PRO A 184 11.47 21.10 -14.03
CA PRO A 184 12.24 19.90 -13.68
C PRO A 184 12.13 19.59 -12.21
N VAL A 185 12.37 18.32 -11.82
CA VAL A 185 12.45 17.91 -10.42
C VAL A 185 13.74 17.11 -10.19
N LEU A 186 14.52 17.49 -9.20
CA LEU A 186 15.81 16.86 -8.83
C LEU A 186 16.75 16.67 -10.05
N GLY A 187 16.78 17.67 -10.94
CA GLY A 187 17.57 17.64 -12.16
C GLY A 187 17.08 16.66 -13.22
N ILE A 188 15.83 16.23 -13.15
CA ILE A 188 15.17 15.40 -14.17
C ILE A 188 14.19 16.28 -14.93
N ASP A 189 14.53 16.58 -16.19
CA ASP A 189 13.72 17.42 -17.08
C ASP A 189 12.83 16.54 -17.95
N GLN A 190 11.61 16.32 -17.48
CA GLN A 190 10.54 15.68 -18.25
C GLN A 190 9.16 16.22 -17.81
N PRO A 191 8.19 16.27 -18.73
CA PRO A 191 6.92 16.97 -18.48
C PRO A 191 6.06 16.29 -17.43
N SER A 192 6.14 14.97 -17.29
CA SER A 192 5.35 14.24 -16.30
C SER A 192 6.00 12.90 -15.94
N PHE A 193 5.62 12.36 -14.78
CA PHE A 193 6.17 11.14 -14.20
C PHE A 193 5.04 10.13 -13.93
N LYS A 194 5.23 8.91 -14.40
CA LYS A 194 4.36 7.79 -14.08
C LYS A 194 5.03 6.93 -12.99
N ALA A 195 4.22 6.16 -12.27
CA ALA A 195 4.78 5.09 -11.44
C ALA A 195 5.65 4.17 -12.32
N ALA A 196 6.89 3.98 -11.92
CA ALA A 196 7.77 2.98 -12.52
C ALA A 196 7.20 1.57 -12.28
N PRO A 197 7.60 0.56 -13.04
CA PRO A 197 7.25 -0.83 -12.72
C PRO A 197 7.62 -1.18 -11.28
N GLU A 198 6.72 -1.85 -10.55
CA GLU A 198 6.92 -2.20 -9.14
C GLU A 198 8.26 -2.91 -8.91
N ASN A 199 8.59 -3.86 -9.76
CA ASN A 199 9.84 -4.62 -9.68
C ASN A 199 11.12 -3.77 -9.84
N ASP A 200 11.00 -2.56 -10.36
CA ASP A 200 12.15 -1.67 -10.56
C ASP A 200 12.43 -0.81 -9.31
N VAL A 201 11.40 -0.49 -8.53
CA VAL A 201 11.49 0.52 -7.46
C VAL A 201 10.99 0.07 -6.10
N LEU A 202 10.02 -0.85 -6.01
CA LEU A 202 9.51 -1.34 -4.73
C LEU A 202 10.40 -2.47 -4.17
N ALA A 203 10.49 -2.55 -2.85
CA ALA A 203 11.06 -3.72 -2.17
C ALA A 203 10.24 -4.98 -2.52
N PHE A 204 10.92 -6.10 -2.71
CA PHE A 204 10.26 -7.33 -3.15
C PHE A 204 9.42 -8.01 -2.05
N VAL A 205 9.53 -7.56 -0.82
CA VAL A 205 8.62 -7.89 0.27
C VAL A 205 8.36 -6.63 1.08
N ASN A 206 7.13 -6.50 1.57
CA ASN A 206 6.73 -5.42 2.46
C ASN A 206 5.64 -5.92 3.40
N VAL A 207 5.85 -5.73 4.70
CA VAL A 207 4.91 -6.09 5.77
C VAL A 207 3.93 -4.92 5.96
N THR A 208 2.65 -5.24 6.00
CA THR A 208 1.60 -4.28 6.35
C THR A 208 1.16 -4.46 7.80
N GLU A 209 0.98 -5.73 8.20
CA GLU A 209 0.66 -6.14 9.56
C GLU A 209 1.60 -7.27 10.00
N PRO A 210 2.10 -7.28 11.23
CA PRO A 210 1.94 -6.23 12.24
C PRO A 210 2.65 -4.93 11.82
N GLY A 211 2.17 -3.79 12.34
CA GLY A 211 2.85 -2.50 12.21
C GLY A 211 4.08 -2.40 13.13
N GLU A 212 4.95 -1.41 12.87
CA GLU A 212 6.11 -1.15 13.72
C GLU A 212 5.66 -0.74 15.13
N GLY A 213 6.17 -1.44 16.15
CA GLY A 213 5.87 -1.20 17.56
C GLY A 213 4.57 -1.80 18.07
N ASP A 214 3.82 -2.54 17.25
CA ASP A 214 2.51 -3.04 17.62
C ASP A 214 2.54 -3.96 18.84
N PRO A 215 1.58 -3.79 19.78
CA PRO A 215 1.31 -4.77 20.82
C PRO A 215 0.53 -5.96 20.23
N VAL A 216 1.04 -7.17 20.44
CA VAL A 216 0.49 -8.40 19.87
C VAL A 216 0.32 -9.47 20.94
N SER A 217 -0.65 -10.38 20.76
CA SER A 217 -0.83 -11.52 21.67
C SER A 217 -1.56 -12.69 21.00
N GLY A 218 -1.29 -13.91 21.46
CA GLY A 218 -1.94 -15.12 20.93
C GLY A 218 -1.60 -15.36 19.46
N THR A 219 -2.62 -15.63 18.64
CA THR A 219 -2.45 -15.75 17.18
C THR A 219 -2.75 -14.42 16.50
N VAL A 220 -1.83 -13.93 15.71
CA VAL A 220 -1.97 -12.69 14.94
C VAL A 220 -1.95 -12.98 13.46
N THR A 221 -2.62 -12.12 12.68
CA THR A 221 -2.53 -12.15 11.23
C THR A 221 -1.35 -11.29 10.82
N ALA A 222 -0.36 -11.89 10.17
CA ALA A 222 0.68 -11.15 9.47
C ALA A 222 0.30 -11.04 7.99
N SER A 223 0.47 -9.87 7.40
CA SER A 223 0.09 -9.61 6.00
C SER A 223 0.98 -8.58 5.33
N GLY A 224 0.95 -8.58 4.01
CA GLY A 224 1.70 -7.62 3.21
C GLY A 224 1.61 -7.88 1.73
N VAL A 225 2.63 -7.42 1.00
CA VAL A 225 2.78 -7.69 -0.43
C VAL A 225 4.18 -8.22 -0.71
N ALA A 226 4.31 -9.11 -1.68
CA ALA A 226 5.60 -9.66 -2.08
C ALA A 226 5.64 -10.05 -3.56
N ASN A 227 6.85 -10.01 -4.13
CA ASN A 227 7.21 -10.71 -5.36
C ASN A 227 8.35 -11.67 -5.01
N SER A 228 8.01 -12.87 -4.59
CA SER A 228 8.92 -13.89 -4.11
C SER A 228 8.81 -15.14 -4.98
N PHE A 229 9.92 -15.89 -5.11
CA PHE A 229 9.99 -17.07 -5.98
C PHE A 229 8.90 -18.09 -5.63
N GLU A 230 8.21 -18.58 -6.65
CA GLU A 230 7.07 -19.51 -6.53
C GLU A 230 5.97 -19.04 -5.55
N ALA A 231 5.82 -17.71 -5.38
CA ALA A 231 4.90 -17.07 -4.45
C ALA A 231 5.14 -17.45 -2.96
N THR A 232 6.28 -18.04 -2.63
CA THR A 232 6.62 -18.40 -1.25
C THR A 232 7.20 -17.19 -0.51
N VAL A 233 6.61 -16.83 0.63
CA VAL A 233 7.04 -15.71 1.48
C VAL A 233 7.40 -16.29 2.85
N PRO A 234 8.68 -16.64 3.09
CA PRO A 234 9.13 -17.06 4.41
C PRO A 234 8.99 -15.92 5.42
N TRP A 235 8.73 -16.29 6.67
CA TRP A 235 8.74 -15.35 7.79
C TRP A 235 9.38 -15.95 9.03
N GLU A 236 9.91 -15.09 9.88
CA GLU A 236 10.53 -15.44 11.15
C GLU A 236 10.08 -14.48 12.25
N VAL A 237 10.11 -14.96 13.50
CA VAL A 237 10.13 -14.11 14.69
C VAL A 237 11.49 -14.29 15.34
N ARG A 238 12.19 -13.19 15.57
CA ARG A 238 13.53 -13.15 16.17
C ARG A 238 13.48 -12.50 17.57
N ASP A 239 14.22 -13.03 18.51
CA ASP A 239 14.39 -12.42 19.84
C ASP A 239 15.31 -11.19 19.77
N GLN A 240 15.48 -10.49 20.90
CA GLN A 240 16.36 -9.31 21.03
C GLN A 240 17.84 -9.55 20.69
N ASN A 241 18.26 -10.81 20.60
CA ASN A 241 19.63 -11.18 20.21
C ASN A 241 19.69 -11.56 18.70
N GLY A 242 18.60 -11.37 17.97
CA GLY A 242 18.48 -11.75 16.56
C GLY A 242 18.31 -13.26 16.32
N LYS A 243 18.10 -14.05 17.40
CA LYS A 243 17.92 -15.49 17.27
C LYS A 243 16.47 -15.79 16.86
N LYS A 244 16.31 -16.57 15.80
CA LYS A 244 15.03 -17.11 15.39
C LYS A 244 14.38 -17.98 16.48
N VAL A 245 13.16 -17.63 16.86
CA VAL A 245 12.37 -18.33 17.89
C VAL A 245 11.09 -18.96 17.29
N LEU A 246 10.57 -18.42 16.20
CA LEU A 246 9.49 -19.00 15.38
C LEU A 246 9.82 -18.79 13.91
N ASP A 247 9.28 -19.64 13.06
CA ASP A 247 9.33 -19.49 11.61
C ASP A 247 8.16 -20.16 10.91
N GLY A 248 7.92 -19.75 9.68
CA GLY A 248 6.89 -20.29 8.81
C GLY A 248 6.97 -19.67 7.43
N PHE A 249 5.89 -19.83 6.68
CA PHE A 249 5.77 -19.18 5.38
C PHE A 249 4.32 -18.83 5.08
N ALA A 250 4.13 -17.85 4.19
CA ALA A 250 2.87 -17.56 3.53
C ALA A 250 2.99 -17.92 2.04
N THR A 251 1.84 -18.04 1.36
CA THR A 251 1.79 -18.11 -0.09
C THR A 251 1.11 -16.85 -0.59
N ALA A 252 1.82 -16.04 -1.39
CA ALA A 252 1.25 -14.87 -2.04
C ALA A 252 0.28 -15.28 -3.16
N GLU A 253 -0.61 -14.38 -3.55
CA GLU A 253 -1.58 -14.63 -4.63
C GLU A 253 -0.95 -14.81 -6.01
N GLY A 254 0.34 -14.50 -6.17
CA GLY A 254 1.11 -14.64 -7.39
C GLY A 254 2.56 -14.18 -7.24
N TRP A 255 3.30 -14.14 -8.36
CA TRP A 255 4.70 -13.74 -8.41
C TRP A 255 5.13 -13.36 -9.84
N MET A 256 6.32 -12.81 -10.03
CA MET A 256 7.03 -12.41 -11.24
C MET A 256 6.77 -10.98 -11.73
N ASP A 257 5.54 -10.58 -12.03
CA ASP A 257 5.26 -9.33 -12.76
C ASP A 257 5.01 -8.12 -11.88
N LYS A 258 4.60 -8.34 -10.64
CA LYS A 258 4.34 -7.29 -9.62
C LYS A 258 4.43 -7.87 -8.21
N LEU A 259 4.14 -7.02 -7.21
CA LEU A 259 3.94 -7.49 -5.84
C LEU A 259 2.51 -7.98 -5.65
N TYR A 260 2.36 -9.13 -5.00
CA TYR A 260 1.08 -9.77 -4.71
C TYR A 260 0.80 -9.81 -3.21
N PRO A 261 -0.46 -9.69 -2.79
CA PRO A 261 -0.83 -9.84 -1.39
C PRO A 261 -0.46 -11.22 -0.84
N TRP A 262 -0.06 -11.25 0.42
CA TRP A 262 0.13 -12.46 1.20
C TRP A 262 -0.42 -12.28 2.61
N GLU A 263 -0.80 -13.38 3.25
CA GLU A 263 -1.29 -13.44 4.62
C GLU A 263 -0.83 -14.73 5.29
N SER A 264 -0.52 -14.67 6.59
CA SER A 264 -0.19 -15.82 7.43
C SER A 264 -0.75 -15.67 8.83
N GLN A 265 -1.17 -16.78 9.45
CA GLN A 265 -1.50 -16.82 10.87
C GLN A 265 -0.26 -17.19 11.66
N VAL A 266 0.17 -16.32 12.57
CA VAL A 266 1.37 -16.48 13.39
C VAL A 266 0.97 -16.71 14.85
N ASP A 267 1.20 -17.90 15.36
CA ASP A 267 0.90 -18.22 16.76
C ASP A 267 2.07 -17.84 17.67
N LEU A 268 1.90 -16.74 18.39
CA LEU A 268 2.86 -16.19 19.34
C LEU A 268 2.67 -16.71 20.78
N SER A 269 1.69 -17.59 21.04
CA SER A 269 1.29 -18.01 22.40
C SER A 269 2.39 -18.75 23.17
N SER A 270 3.40 -19.27 22.47
CA SER A 270 4.57 -19.91 23.10
C SER A 270 5.65 -18.94 23.55
N LEU A 271 5.57 -17.66 23.13
CA LEU A 271 6.55 -16.62 23.46
C LEU A 271 6.24 -15.99 24.82
N ALA A 272 7.28 -15.68 25.57
CA ALA A 272 7.15 -14.86 26.79
C ALA A 272 6.85 -13.39 26.42
N PRO A 273 6.16 -12.64 27.27
CA PRO A 273 5.99 -11.21 27.08
C PRO A 273 7.35 -10.52 26.89
N GLY A 274 7.44 -9.64 25.88
CA GLY A 274 8.68 -8.94 25.54
C GLY A 274 8.70 -8.42 24.12
N THR A 275 9.83 -7.81 23.76
CA THR A 275 10.05 -7.25 22.40
C THR A 275 10.68 -8.30 21.50
N TYR A 276 10.16 -8.41 20.30
CA TYR A 276 10.61 -9.32 19.23
C TYR A 276 10.64 -8.58 17.91
N THR A 277 11.30 -9.15 16.91
CA THR A 277 11.26 -8.67 15.53
C THR A 277 10.54 -9.71 14.67
N PHE A 278 9.43 -9.31 14.06
CA PHE A 278 8.82 -10.06 12.97
C PHE A 278 9.55 -9.73 11.68
N VAL A 279 9.89 -10.72 10.88
CA VAL A 279 10.62 -10.56 9.62
C VAL A 279 9.87 -11.33 8.54
N ALA A 280 9.50 -10.67 7.46
CA ALA A 280 9.11 -11.35 6.23
C ALA A 280 10.23 -11.20 5.20
N MET A 281 10.42 -12.21 4.36
CA MET A 281 11.50 -12.21 3.40
C MET A 281 11.09 -12.86 2.08
N THR A 282 11.82 -12.55 1.01
CA THR A 282 11.69 -13.29 -0.24
C THR A 282 12.39 -14.64 -0.12
N ASP A 283 11.86 -15.65 -0.81
CA ASP A 283 12.59 -16.90 -0.97
C ASP A 283 13.87 -16.70 -1.81
N ASP A 284 14.94 -17.34 -1.43
CA ASP A 284 16.23 -17.29 -2.12
C ASP A 284 16.55 -18.64 -2.80
N PRO A 285 16.13 -18.83 -4.06
CA PRO A 285 16.39 -20.09 -4.78
C PRO A 285 17.87 -20.30 -5.12
N SER A 286 18.73 -19.32 -4.87
CA SER A 286 20.17 -19.41 -5.16
C SER A 286 20.98 -20.15 -4.09
N ASP A 287 20.35 -20.57 -2.98
CA ASP A 287 21.01 -21.20 -1.84
C ASP A 287 22.15 -20.32 -1.27
N GLY A 288 21.97 -18.98 -1.33
CA GLY A 288 22.94 -17.99 -0.84
C GLY A 288 24.05 -17.62 -1.84
N GLU A 289 23.98 -18.06 -3.09
CA GLU A 289 24.92 -17.63 -4.14
C GLU A 289 24.55 -16.24 -4.73
N GLY A 290 23.36 -15.72 -4.43
CA GLY A 290 22.86 -14.42 -4.87
C GLY A 290 23.21 -13.28 -3.91
N ALA A 291 22.54 -12.15 -4.11
CA ALA A 291 22.64 -10.98 -3.21
C ALA A 291 21.98 -11.22 -1.84
N GLY A 292 21.23 -12.30 -1.71
CA GLY A 292 20.41 -12.65 -0.55
C GLY A 292 18.94 -12.19 -0.67
N PRO A 293 18.08 -12.64 0.25
CA PRO A 293 16.67 -12.27 0.25
C PRO A 293 16.48 -10.79 0.55
N THR A 294 15.43 -10.20 0.02
CA THR A 294 14.90 -8.93 0.54
C THR A 294 14.16 -9.25 1.82
N GLU A 295 14.46 -8.53 2.90
CA GLU A 295 13.75 -8.61 4.17
C GLU A 295 12.98 -7.31 4.42
N ASP A 296 11.84 -7.41 5.11
CA ASP A 296 11.15 -6.32 5.78
C ASP A 296 10.90 -6.72 7.23
N THR A 297 11.24 -5.84 8.16
CA THR A 297 11.25 -6.13 9.59
C THR A 297 10.25 -5.23 10.32
N LYS A 298 9.62 -5.76 11.38
CA LYS A 298 8.76 -4.98 12.28
C LYS A 298 9.04 -5.36 13.72
N THR A 299 9.34 -4.39 14.53
CA THR A 299 9.39 -4.58 15.99
C THR A 299 7.99 -4.81 16.52
N ILE A 300 7.80 -5.86 17.31
CA ILE A 300 6.51 -6.18 17.95
C ILE A 300 6.69 -6.35 19.46
N THR A 301 5.65 -6.06 20.22
CA THR A 301 5.62 -6.26 21.67
C THR A 301 4.61 -7.36 22.04
N VAL A 302 5.09 -8.56 22.37
CA VAL A 302 4.25 -9.67 22.85
C VAL A 302 3.80 -9.38 24.29
N GLN A 303 2.46 -9.50 24.54
CA GLN A 303 1.80 -9.22 25.83
C GLN A 303 1.28 -10.49 26.49
#